data_dc51e7bfcc40c1ec29d78d3e1b3e4032
#
_entry.id   dc51e7bfcc40c1ec29d78d3e1b3e4032
#
_cell.length_a   1.000
_cell.length_b   1.000
_cell.length_c   1.000
_cell.angle_alpha   90.00
_cell.angle_beta   90.00
_cell.angle_gamma   90.00
#
_symmetry.space_group_name_H-M   'P 1'
#
loop_
_entity.id
_entity.type
_entity.pdbx_description
1 polymer ?
#
loop_
_entity_poly.entity_id
_entity_poly.type
_entity_poly.pdbx_seq_one_letter_code
_entity_poly.pdbx_strand_id
1 'polypeptide(L)'
;HLTDDCYPDPELKTLTIDVGFYISRVFLQKNIDAPTRPSLNYAVPSVEEANLPLHDDEKCNYWWLNANPKIWSFSDIAVGETQAYTLYNENGNKRRIFQNFLDAKVGDVVIGYESNPVRQIVAIGRVSAEQDGEKLFFEKVETLSSPIDYAVLKECPELENMEYFRNPQGSLFKLTRSEYEFILDMIREENPIVTASSSDAYTKDDFLNEVYMTEERYETLVNVLRNKKNIILQGAPGVGKTFAARRLAWSMMGEKDD
;
A
#
# COMPACT_ATOMS: atom_id res chain seq x y z
N HIS A 1 2.96 -3.59 26.28
CA HIS A 1 2.47 -3.80 27.63
C HIS A 1 1.95 -2.48 28.17
N LEU A 2 0.66 -2.25 27.94
CA LEU A 2 -0.05 -1.17 28.62
C LEU A 2 -0.29 -1.62 30.06
N THR A 3 0.28 -0.91 31.02
CA THR A 3 0.06 -1.18 32.42
C THR A 3 -1.39 -0.83 32.80
N ASP A 4 -1.94 -1.48 33.80
CA ASP A 4 -3.35 -1.28 34.24
C ASP A 4 -3.69 0.17 34.57
N ASP A 5 -2.67 0.99 34.86
CA ASP A 5 -2.79 2.39 35.21
C ASP A 5 -3.06 3.32 34.01
N CYS A 6 -2.89 2.84 32.76
CA CYS A 6 -3.10 3.67 31.56
C CYS A 6 -4.56 3.76 31.10
N TYR A 7 -5.43 2.89 31.61
CA TYR A 7 -6.85 2.85 31.22
C TYR A 7 -7.71 2.69 32.48
N PRO A 8 -8.32 3.78 32.94
CA PRO A 8 -9.22 3.74 34.09
C PRO A 8 -10.55 3.02 33.80
N ASP A 9 -10.82 2.69 32.52
CA ASP A 9 -12.03 2.01 32.09
C ASP A 9 -11.68 0.60 31.60
N PRO A 10 -12.05 -0.45 32.37
CA PRO A 10 -11.76 -1.84 31.99
C PRO A 10 -12.41 -2.26 30.66
N GLU A 11 -13.58 -1.68 30.33
CA GLU A 11 -14.27 -2.01 29.06
C GLU A 11 -13.52 -1.46 27.86
N LEU A 12 -12.97 -0.23 27.96
CA LEU A 12 -12.18 0.37 26.91
C LEU A 12 -10.87 -0.42 26.65
N LYS A 13 -10.22 -0.86 27.73
CA LYS A 13 -9.00 -1.67 27.66
C LYS A 13 -9.27 -3.01 26.98
N THR A 14 -10.34 -3.69 27.37
CA THR A 14 -10.76 -4.96 26.80
C THR A 14 -11.10 -4.81 25.32
N LEU A 15 -11.82 -3.76 24.95
CA LEU A 15 -12.22 -3.49 23.59
C LEU A 15 -11.00 -3.22 22.67
N THR A 16 -10.04 -2.44 23.15
CA THR A 16 -8.83 -2.10 22.39
C THR A 16 -7.98 -3.35 22.09
N ILE A 17 -7.81 -4.21 23.08
CA ILE A 17 -7.07 -5.48 22.94
C ILE A 17 -7.81 -6.43 21.99
N ASP A 18 -9.10 -6.56 22.19
CA ASP A 18 -9.95 -7.47 21.42
C ASP A 18 -10.02 -7.09 19.93
N VAL A 19 -10.10 -5.81 19.58
CA VAL A 19 -10.15 -5.37 18.17
C VAL A 19 -8.87 -5.76 17.44
N GLY A 20 -7.71 -5.47 18.02
CA GLY A 20 -6.43 -5.85 17.44
C GLY A 20 -6.29 -7.36 17.27
N PHE A 21 -6.66 -8.14 18.29
CA PHE A 21 -6.60 -9.60 18.27
C PHE A 21 -7.62 -10.21 17.29
N TYR A 22 -8.82 -9.64 17.21
CA TYR A 22 -9.88 -10.13 16.33
C TYR A 22 -9.49 -9.95 14.86
N ILE A 23 -9.00 -8.78 14.46
CA ILE A 23 -8.54 -8.53 13.09
C ILE A 23 -7.41 -9.51 12.72
N SER A 24 -6.42 -9.68 13.59
CA SER A 24 -5.31 -10.62 13.37
C SER A 24 -5.79 -12.07 13.30
N ARG A 25 -6.71 -12.47 14.19
CA ARG A 25 -7.21 -13.85 14.24
C ARG A 25 -8.08 -14.21 13.03
N VAL A 26 -8.91 -13.29 12.57
CA VAL A 26 -9.75 -13.52 11.37
C VAL A 26 -8.86 -13.65 10.13
N PHE A 27 -7.81 -12.86 10.01
CA PHE A 27 -6.82 -13.00 8.94
C PHE A 27 -6.09 -14.35 8.98
N LEU A 28 -5.63 -14.77 10.15
CA LEU A 28 -4.95 -16.07 10.34
C LEU A 28 -5.91 -17.25 10.12
N GLN A 29 -7.13 -17.17 10.63
CA GLN A 29 -8.11 -18.24 10.52
C GLN A 29 -8.60 -18.46 9.08
N LYS A 30 -8.76 -17.39 8.29
CA LYS A 30 -9.08 -17.51 6.86
C LYS A 30 -7.96 -18.16 6.04
N ASN A 31 -6.71 -17.98 6.44
CA ASN A 31 -5.57 -18.60 5.77
C ASN A 31 -5.35 -20.07 6.17
N ILE A 32 -5.90 -20.51 7.32
CA ILE A 32 -5.69 -21.87 7.86
C ILE A 32 -6.87 -22.79 7.51
N ASP A 33 -8.11 -22.29 7.47
CA ASP A 33 -9.32 -23.09 7.34
C ASP A 33 -9.98 -23.09 5.95
N ALA A 34 -9.30 -22.59 4.92
CA ALA A 34 -9.86 -22.53 3.58
C ALA A 34 -9.42 -23.70 2.68
N PRO A 35 -10.06 -24.87 2.75
CA PRO A 35 -9.81 -25.95 1.77
C PRO A 35 -10.44 -25.67 0.39
N THR A 36 -11.28 -24.64 0.25
CA THR A 36 -11.82 -24.20 -1.05
C THR A 36 -12.30 -22.75 -0.95
N ARG A 37 -11.72 -21.86 -1.76
CA ARG A 37 -12.26 -20.52 -1.97
C ARG A 37 -13.66 -20.62 -2.55
N PRO A 38 -14.71 -20.01 -1.94
CA PRO A 38 -15.93 -19.76 -2.68
C PRO A 38 -15.58 -18.78 -3.81
N SER A 39 -15.86 -19.15 -5.05
CA SER A 39 -15.82 -18.22 -6.18
C SER A 39 -16.92 -17.18 -5.97
N LEU A 40 -16.56 -16.05 -5.41
CA LEU A 40 -17.42 -14.87 -5.37
C LEU A 40 -17.41 -14.27 -6.77
N ASN A 41 -18.44 -14.62 -7.55
CA ASN A 41 -18.77 -13.91 -8.77
C ASN A 41 -19.29 -12.53 -8.41
N TYR A 42 -18.37 -11.56 -8.31
CA TYR A 42 -18.77 -10.17 -8.39
C TYR A 42 -18.94 -9.82 -9.86
N ALA A 43 -20.17 -9.49 -10.25
CA ALA A 43 -20.41 -8.74 -11.47
C ALA A 43 -19.78 -7.36 -11.28
N VAL A 44 -18.62 -7.13 -11.89
CA VAL A 44 -17.93 -5.85 -11.87
C VAL A 44 -18.67 -4.92 -12.82
N PRO A 45 -19.17 -3.74 -12.38
CA PRO A 45 -19.54 -2.68 -13.29
C PRO A 45 -18.26 -2.16 -13.96
N SER A 46 -18.31 -2.03 -15.29
CA SER A 46 -17.22 -1.52 -16.10
C SER A 46 -17.03 -0.03 -15.84
N VAL A 47 -16.11 0.31 -14.97
CA VAL A 47 -15.48 1.63 -14.88
C VAL A 47 -13.98 1.37 -14.96
N GLU A 48 -13.29 2.07 -15.86
CA GLU A 48 -11.84 2.01 -15.98
C GLU A 48 -11.21 2.62 -14.72
N GLU A 49 -11.20 1.87 -13.65
CA GLU A 49 -10.45 2.19 -12.45
C GLU A 49 -8.96 2.00 -12.77
N ALA A 50 -8.14 2.95 -12.35
CA ALA A 50 -6.71 2.79 -12.24
C ALA A 50 -6.44 1.70 -11.18
N ASN A 51 -6.70 0.44 -11.54
CA ASN A 51 -6.46 -0.72 -10.71
C ASN A 51 -4.95 -0.92 -10.62
N LEU A 52 -4.35 -0.43 -9.53
CA LEU A 52 -3.14 -1.07 -9.01
C LEU A 52 -3.55 -2.52 -8.70
N PRO A 53 -2.96 -3.50 -9.36
CA PRO A 53 -3.34 -4.88 -9.13
C PRO A 53 -2.93 -5.28 -7.71
N LEU A 54 -3.91 -5.43 -6.82
CA LEU A 54 -3.82 -6.41 -5.74
C LEU A 54 -3.92 -7.78 -6.43
N HIS A 55 -2.94 -8.08 -7.29
CA HIS A 55 -2.89 -9.35 -7.96
C HIS A 55 -2.42 -10.42 -6.99
N ASP A 56 -3.33 -11.35 -6.72
CA ASP A 56 -3.10 -12.65 -6.10
C ASP A 56 -2.42 -13.62 -7.10
N ASP A 57 -1.54 -13.08 -7.94
CA ASP A 57 -0.75 -13.86 -8.89
C ASP A 57 0.67 -14.01 -8.36
N GLU A 58 1.07 -15.26 -8.13
CA GLU A 58 2.43 -15.70 -7.74
C GLU A 58 3.56 -15.26 -8.72
N LYS A 59 3.29 -14.37 -9.65
CA LYS A 59 4.19 -14.01 -10.76
C LYS A 59 4.53 -12.53 -10.89
N CYS A 60 3.98 -11.63 -10.07
CA CYS A 60 4.31 -10.20 -10.14
C CYS A 60 5.57 -9.90 -9.35
N ASN A 61 6.54 -9.22 -9.98
CA ASN A 61 7.70 -8.70 -9.27
C ASN A 61 7.46 -7.23 -8.88
N TYR A 62 8.22 -6.78 -7.90
CA TYR A 62 8.18 -5.43 -7.37
C TYR A 62 9.56 -4.80 -7.50
N TRP A 63 9.59 -3.57 -7.98
CA TRP A 63 10.82 -2.87 -8.31
C TRP A 63 10.87 -1.51 -7.63
N TRP A 64 12.06 -1.12 -7.23
CA TRP A 64 12.39 0.23 -6.82
C TRP A 64 13.23 0.86 -7.93
N LEU A 65 12.69 1.89 -8.57
CA LEU A 65 13.38 2.63 -9.63
C LEU A 65 13.90 3.97 -9.10
N ASN A 66 15.22 4.10 -9.15
CA ASN A 66 15.94 5.27 -8.66
C ASN A 66 16.16 6.27 -9.81
N ALA A 67 15.40 7.37 -9.81
CA ALA A 67 15.59 8.49 -10.71
C ALA A 67 16.57 9.51 -10.13
N ASN A 68 17.39 10.08 -11.00
CA ASN A 68 18.22 11.23 -10.66
C ASN A 68 17.55 12.49 -11.22
N PRO A 69 17.00 13.41 -10.39
CA PRO A 69 16.27 14.58 -10.86
C PRO A 69 17.10 15.55 -11.71
N LYS A 70 18.43 15.41 -11.70
CA LYS A 70 19.32 16.19 -12.58
C LYS A 70 19.37 15.66 -14.02
N ILE A 71 18.89 14.43 -14.24
CA ILE A 71 18.88 13.77 -15.55
C ILE A 71 17.45 13.63 -16.04
N TRP A 72 16.55 13.12 -15.20
CA TRP A 72 15.13 13.01 -15.43
C TRP A 72 14.40 12.86 -14.11
N SER A 73 13.15 13.29 -14.04
CA SER A 73 12.30 13.25 -12.85
C SER A 73 10.98 12.56 -13.14
N PHE A 74 10.43 11.87 -12.16
CA PHE A 74 9.05 11.38 -12.23
C PHE A 74 8.03 12.53 -12.33
N SER A 75 8.37 13.71 -11.83
CA SER A 75 7.52 14.90 -11.93
C SER A 75 7.35 15.39 -13.36
N ASP A 76 8.30 15.08 -14.26
CA ASP A 76 8.26 15.46 -15.68
C ASP A 76 7.37 14.52 -16.52
N ILE A 77 6.91 13.41 -15.95
CA ILE A 77 6.13 12.38 -16.62
C ILE A 77 4.68 12.51 -16.18
N ALA A 78 3.74 12.60 -17.12
CA ALA A 78 2.31 12.60 -16.82
C ALA A 78 1.83 11.18 -16.38
N VAL A 79 0.76 11.12 -15.59
CA VAL A 79 0.10 9.84 -15.28
C VAL A 79 -0.47 9.25 -16.57
N GLY A 80 -0.23 7.95 -16.80
CA GLY A 80 -0.54 7.27 -18.05
C GLY A 80 0.54 7.37 -19.13
N GLU A 81 1.58 8.18 -18.92
CA GLU A 81 2.68 8.32 -19.86
C GLU A 81 3.74 7.24 -19.66
N THR A 82 4.23 6.69 -20.77
CA THR A 82 5.30 5.70 -20.78
C THR A 82 6.66 6.35 -20.92
N GLN A 83 7.57 6.00 -20.02
CA GLN A 83 8.97 6.42 -20.05
C GLN A 83 9.87 5.23 -20.35
N ALA A 84 10.89 5.47 -21.18
CA ALA A 84 11.94 4.50 -21.48
C ALA A 84 13.18 4.75 -20.60
N TYR A 85 13.68 3.70 -19.98
CA TYR A 85 14.88 3.73 -19.17
C TYR A 85 15.97 2.84 -19.77
N THR A 86 17.15 3.42 -20.06
CA THR A 86 18.24 2.71 -20.73
C THR A 86 18.89 1.66 -19.82
N LEU A 87 19.18 0.48 -20.37
CA LEU A 87 19.90 -0.61 -19.69
C LEU A 87 21.41 -0.32 -19.57
N TYR A 88 21.89 0.64 -20.35
CA TYR A 88 23.31 1.02 -20.41
C TYR A 88 23.48 2.47 -19.97
N ASN A 89 24.65 2.77 -19.40
CA ASN A 89 25.03 4.13 -19.06
C ASN A 89 25.51 4.90 -20.30
N GLU A 90 25.82 6.19 -20.14
CA GLU A 90 26.28 7.07 -21.21
C GLU A 90 27.58 6.58 -21.91
N ASN A 91 28.38 5.76 -21.22
CA ASN A 91 29.62 5.17 -21.75
C ASN A 91 29.37 3.80 -22.42
N GLY A 92 28.13 3.39 -22.60
CA GLY A 92 27.78 2.09 -23.18
C GLY A 92 28.00 0.88 -22.26
N ASN A 93 28.35 1.10 -20.99
CA ASN A 93 28.50 0.02 -20.03
C ASN A 93 27.16 -0.39 -19.44
N LYS A 94 26.99 -1.68 -19.18
CA LYS A 94 25.83 -2.22 -18.47
C LYS A 94 25.64 -1.49 -17.13
N ARG A 95 24.40 -1.11 -16.84
CA ARG A 95 24.06 -0.57 -15.51
C ARG A 95 24.30 -1.62 -14.44
N ARG A 96 24.50 -1.16 -13.20
CA ARG A 96 24.63 -2.06 -12.05
C ARG A 96 23.34 -2.85 -11.87
N ILE A 97 23.50 -4.08 -11.39
CA ILE A 97 22.40 -5.04 -11.20
C ILE A 97 21.63 -5.21 -12.53
N PHE A 98 22.37 -5.41 -13.61
CA PHE A 98 21.82 -5.56 -14.97
C PHE A 98 20.74 -6.64 -15.05
N GLN A 99 20.85 -7.68 -14.22
CA GLN A 99 19.90 -8.78 -14.18
C GLN A 99 18.49 -8.31 -13.80
N ASN A 100 18.35 -7.32 -12.92
CA ASN A 100 17.03 -6.77 -12.55
C ASN A 100 16.29 -6.20 -13.76
N PHE A 101 17.00 -5.59 -14.70
CA PHE A 101 16.38 -5.09 -15.94
C PHE A 101 15.91 -6.21 -16.86
N LEU A 102 16.60 -7.35 -16.86
CA LEU A 102 16.21 -8.52 -17.65
C LEU A 102 15.07 -9.30 -17.01
N ASP A 103 14.98 -9.28 -15.69
CA ASP A 103 13.96 -10.00 -14.92
C ASP A 103 12.63 -9.23 -14.83
N ALA A 104 12.64 -7.92 -15.12
CA ALA A 104 11.45 -7.08 -15.12
C ALA A 104 10.51 -7.47 -16.26
N LYS A 105 9.23 -7.66 -15.95
CA LYS A 105 8.18 -8.13 -16.87
C LYS A 105 7.03 -7.14 -16.93
N VAL A 106 6.31 -7.18 -18.03
CA VAL A 106 5.07 -6.40 -18.20
C VAL A 106 4.10 -6.69 -17.06
N GLY A 107 3.59 -5.62 -16.46
CA GLY A 107 2.69 -5.69 -15.31
C GLY A 107 3.37 -5.62 -13.94
N ASP A 108 4.70 -5.81 -13.87
CA ASP A 108 5.45 -5.63 -12.63
C ASP A 108 5.27 -4.20 -12.08
N VAL A 109 5.17 -4.08 -10.76
CA VAL A 109 4.98 -2.78 -10.11
C VAL A 109 6.31 -2.08 -9.87
N VAL A 110 6.33 -0.77 -10.03
CA VAL A 110 7.50 0.08 -9.88
C VAL A 110 7.23 1.16 -8.84
N ILE A 111 8.00 1.18 -7.75
CA ILE A 111 8.05 2.29 -6.80
C ILE A 111 9.04 3.32 -7.33
N GLY A 112 8.56 4.51 -7.64
CA GLY A 112 9.34 5.61 -8.18
C GLY A 112 9.97 6.45 -7.09
N TYR A 113 11.30 6.38 -6.97
CA TYR A 113 12.07 7.14 -6.01
C TYR A 113 12.98 8.15 -6.71
N GLU A 114 12.96 9.38 -6.24
CA GLU A 114 13.91 10.42 -6.67
C GLU A 114 15.06 10.54 -5.69
N SER A 115 16.28 10.39 -6.23
CA SER A 115 17.51 10.51 -5.47
C SER A 115 17.83 11.97 -5.12
N ASN A 116 19.05 12.23 -4.66
CA ASN A 116 19.51 13.56 -4.26
C ASN A 116 19.31 14.61 -5.38
N PRO A 117 18.72 15.79 -5.12
CA PRO A 117 18.46 16.37 -3.80
C PRO A 117 17.10 16.01 -3.16
N VAL A 118 16.17 15.44 -3.89
CA VAL A 118 14.77 15.21 -3.44
C VAL A 118 14.70 14.15 -2.33
N ARG A 119 15.22 12.96 -2.58
CA ARG A 119 15.29 11.85 -1.64
C ARG A 119 13.92 11.39 -1.12
N GLN A 120 12.96 11.20 -2.03
CA GLN A 120 11.58 10.83 -1.70
C GLN A 120 11.04 9.78 -2.67
N ILE A 121 10.10 8.94 -2.20
CA ILE A 121 9.19 8.22 -3.09
C ILE A 121 8.16 9.24 -3.57
N VAL A 122 7.98 9.35 -4.88
CA VAL A 122 7.16 10.38 -5.52
C VAL A 122 6.07 9.83 -6.44
N ALA A 123 6.20 8.56 -6.84
CA ALA A 123 5.30 7.99 -7.82
C ALA A 123 5.18 6.46 -7.67
N ILE A 124 4.10 5.92 -8.21
CA ILE A 124 3.95 4.50 -8.50
C ILE A 124 3.82 4.34 -10.01
N GLY A 125 4.47 3.34 -10.54
CA GLY A 125 4.41 2.96 -11.95
C GLY A 125 4.27 1.46 -12.13
N ARG A 126 4.25 1.04 -13.37
CA ARG A 126 4.32 -0.38 -13.76
C ARG A 126 5.16 -0.54 -15.01
N VAL A 127 5.73 -1.70 -15.19
CA VAL A 127 6.39 -2.07 -16.44
C VAL A 127 5.33 -2.20 -17.54
N SER A 128 5.41 -1.36 -18.58
CA SER A 128 4.40 -1.24 -19.63
C SER A 128 4.69 -2.08 -20.87
N ALA A 129 5.97 -2.38 -21.11
CA ALA A 129 6.39 -3.24 -22.22
C ALA A 129 7.65 -4.02 -21.84
N GLU A 130 7.88 -5.15 -22.51
CA GLU A 130 9.11 -5.90 -22.36
C GLU A 130 10.32 -5.07 -22.81
N GLN A 131 11.46 -5.31 -22.16
CA GLN A 131 12.69 -4.68 -22.57
C GLN A 131 13.13 -5.13 -23.96
N ASP A 132 13.69 -4.22 -24.75
CA ASP A 132 14.10 -4.45 -26.14
C ASP A 132 15.60 -4.79 -26.30
N GLY A 133 16.31 -5.01 -25.18
CA GLY A 133 17.75 -5.21 -25.12
C GLY A 133 18.54 -3.92 -24.85
N GLU A 134 17.92 -2.75 -25.04
CA GLU A 134 18.52 -1.43 -24.79
C GLU A 134 17.78 -0.65 -23.72
N LYS A 135 16.45 -0.82 -23.64
CA LYS A 135 15.56 -0.03 -22.77
C LYS A 135 14.55 -0.91 -22.07
N LEU A 136 14.20 -0.52 -20.85
CA LEU A 136 13.03 -0.95 -20.10
C LEU A 136 11.96 0.15 -20.21
N PHE A 137 10.70 -0.25 -20.37
CA PHE A 137 9.59 0.68 -20.51
C PHE A 137 8.68 0.58 -19.29
N PHE A 138 8.38 1.71 -18.69
CA PHE A 138 7.43 1.78 -17.59
C PHE A 138 6.46 2.95 -17.77
N GLU A 139 5.26 2.75 -17.30
CA GLU A 139 4.18 3.75 -17.27
C GLU A 139 4.07 4.31 -15.85
N LYS A 140 3.90 5.62 -15.73
CA LYS A 140 3.56 6.23 -14.45
C LYS A 140 2.08 6.05 -14.20
N VAL A 141 1.73 5.34 -13.13
CA VAL A 141 0.34 5.04 -12.76
C VAL A 141 -0.20 6.09 -11.78
N GLU A 142 0.65 6.57 -10.87
CA GLU A 142 0.24 7.50 -9.82
C GLU A 142 1.36 8.48 -9.46
N THR A 143 0.98 9.72 -9.19
CA THR A 143 1.84 10.72 -8.55
C THR A 143 1.39 10.85 -7.09
N LEU A 144 2.32 10.76 -6.15
CA LEU A 144 2.00 10.92 -4.74
C LEU A 144 1.79 12.40 -4.40
N SER A 145 0.64 12.71 -3.80
CA SER A 145 0.34 14.05 -3.28
C SER A 145 1.20 14.39 -2.07
N SER A 146 1.49 13.38 -1.25
CA SER A 146 2.38 13.43 -0.09
C SER A 146 3.53 12.45 -0.30
N PRO A 147 4.68 12.90 -0.86
CA PRO A 147 5.86 12.06 -1.05
C PRO A 147 6.41 11.51 0.26
N ILE A 148 6.99 10.31 0.23
CA ILE A 148 7.56 9.67 1.42
C ILE A 148 9.07 9.90 1.49
N ASP A 149 9.53 10.52 2.57
CA ASP A 149 10.94 10.84 2.77
C ASP A 149 11.80 9.60 3.00
N TYR A 150 12.99 9.60 2.40
CA TYR A 150 14.00 8.57 2.62
C TYR A 150 14.36 8.38 4.11
N ALA A 151 14.37 9.47 4.88
CA ALA A 151 14.68 9.40 6.30
C ALA A 151 13.68 8.52 7.06
N VAL A 152 12.39 8.66 6.77
CA VAL A 152 11.33 7.84 7.37
C VAL A 152 11.50 6.37 7.00
N LEU A 153 11.74 6.07 5.72
CA LEU A 153 11.96 4.69 5.24
C LEU A 153 13.18 4.04 5.91
N LYS A 154 14.22 4.83 6.16
CA LYS A 154 15.49 4.34 6.76
C LYS A 154 15.34 3.96 8.23
N GLU A 155 14.35 4.50 8.93
CA GLU A 155 14.04 4.19 10.32
C GLU A 155 13.17 2.94 10.48
N CYS A 156 12.64 2.38 9.36
CA CYS A 156 11.78 1.21 9.39
C CYS A 156 12.61 -0.09 9.41
N PRO A 157 12.51 -0.90 10.50
CA PRO A 157 13.23 -2.18 10.58
C PRO A 157 12.84 -3.16 9.49
N GLU A 158 11.59 -3.10 9.00
CA GLU A 158 11.04 -3.96 7.95
C GLU A 158 11.77 -3.79 6.62
N LEU A 159 12.38 -2.61 6.39
CA LEU A 159 13.13 -2.27 5.18
C LEU A 159 14.66 -2.39 5.33
N GLU A 160 15.14 -2.77 6.51
CA GLU A 160 16.59 -2.84 6.82
C GLU A 160 17.37 -3.65 5.78
N ASN A 161 16.80 -4.75 5.29
CA ASN A 161 17.44 -5.67 4.36
C ASN A 161 17.17 -5.36 2.89
N MET A 162 16.42 -4.30 2.58
CA MET A 162 16.09 -3.89 1.22
C MET A 162 17.35 -3.72 0.35
N GLU A 163 17.30 -4.22 -0.87
CA GLU A 163 18.46 -4.21 -1.80
C GLU A 163 19.06 -2.80 -1.97
N TYR A 164 18.19 -1.79 -2.09
CA TYR A 164 18.60 -0.39 -2.19
C TYR A 164 19.32 0.13 -0.94
N PHE A 165 18.90 -0.26 0.26
CA PHE A 165 19.53 0.19 1.51
C PHE A 165 20.86 -0.49 1.78
N ARG A 166 21.04 -1.71 1.30
CA ARG A 166 22.31 -2.45 1.41
C ARG A 166 23.37 -1.94 0.42
N ASN A 167 22.94 -1.56 -0.77
CA ASN A 167 23.85 -1.04 -1.79
C ASN A 167 23.12 -0.04 -2.71
N PRO A 168 23.09 1.26 -2.38
CA PRO A 168 22.31 2.27 -3.10
C PRO A 168 22.89 2.64 -4.48
N GLN A 169 23.89 1.90 -4.95
CA GLN A 169 24.52 2.17 -6.24
C GLN A 169 23.84 1.36 -7.35
N GLY A 170 22.85 1.96 -7.99
CA GLY A 170 22.10 1.35 -9.07
C GLY A 170 20.89 2.19 -9.44
N SER A 171 20.12 1.68 -10.38
CA SER A 171 18.91 2.36 -10.84
C SER A 171 17.65 1.54 -10.61
N LEU A 172 17.73 0.23 -10.75
CA LEU A 172 16.60 -0.68 -10.57
C LEU A 172 16.97 -1.74 -9.54
N PHE A 173 16.20 -1.81 -8.46
CA PHE A 173 16.41 -2.73 -7.35
C PHE A 173 15.16 -3.59 -7.17
N LYS A 174 15.37 -4.84 -6.78
CA LYS A 174 14.26 -5.75 -6.50
C LYS A 174 13.73 -5.49 -5.10
N LEU A 175 12.41 -5.50 -4.98
CA LEU A 175 11.71 -5.54 -3.70
C LEU A 175 11.17 -6.95 -3.48
N THR A 176 11.22 -7.41 -2.25
CA THR A 176 10.41 -8.55 -1.83
C THR A 176 8.95 -8.11 -1.72
N ARG A 177 8.02 -9.07 -1.76
CA ARG A 177 6.59 -8.78 -1.59
C ARG A 177 6.33 -8.05 -0.27
N SER A 178 6.94 -8.50 0.82
CA SER A 178 6.77 -7.88 2.14
C SER A 178 7.28 -6.44 2.20
N GLU A 179 8.42 -6.15 1.58
CA GLU A 179 8.96 -4.77 1.49
C GLU A 179 8.03 -3.88 0.66
N TYR A 180 7.52 -4.39 -0.46
CA TYR A 180 6.57 -3.67 -1.30
C TYR A 180 5.25 -3.38 -0.55
N GLU A 181 4.64 -4.40 0.06
CA GLU A 181 3.41 -4.25 0.82
C GLU A 181 3.58 -3.23 1.95
N PHE A 182 4.70 -3.27 2.67
CA PHE A 182 5.01 -2.30 3.72
C PHE A 182 5.14 -0.87 3.19
N ILE A 183 5.87 -0.69 2.07
CA ILE A 183 6.01 0.63 1.42
C ILE A 183 4.65 1.12 0.91
N LEU A 184 3.84 0.24 0.33
CA LEU A 184 2.52 0.59 -0.16
C LEU A 184 1.59 1.03 0.98
N ASP A 185 1.61 0.35 2.12
CA ASP A 185 0.84 0.74 3.30
C ASP A 185 1.24 2.14 3.77
N MET A 186 2.53 2.45 3.84
CA MET A 186 3.02 3.81 4.17
C MET A 186 2.53 4.85 3.16
N ILE A 187 2.62 4.51 1.86
CA ILE A 187 2.13 5.40 0.80
C ILE A 187 0.63 5.65 0.98
N ARG A 188 -0.17 4.63 1.27
CA ARG A 188 -1.62 4.74 1.41
C ARG A 188 -2.07 5.43 2.70
N GLU A 189 -1.25 5.40 3.74
CA GLU A 189 -1.49 6.19 4.94
C GLU A 189 -1.40 7.71 4.65
N GLU A 190 -0.44 8.13 3.82
CA GLU A 190 -0.22 9.54 3.46
C GLU A 190 -0.97 9.97 2.19
N ASN A 191 -1.28 9.03 1.30
CA ASN A 191 -1.96 9.25 0.04
C ASN A 191 -3.15 8.29 -0.08
N PRO A 192 -4.26 8.53 0.62
CA PRO A 192 -5.45 7.72 0.47
C PRO A 192 -5.95 7.81 -0.97
N ILE A 193 -6.36 6.67 -1.53
CA ILE A 193 -7.01 6.66 -2.85
C ILE A 193 -8.37 7.30 -2.68
N VAL A 194 -8.49 8.54 -3.13
CA VAL A 194 -9.79 9.19 -3.29
C VAL A 194 -10.43 8.61 -4.54
N THR A 195 -11.18 7.51 -4.37
CA THR A 195 -12.11 7.13 -5.41
C THR A 195 -13.16 8.23 -5.47
N ALA A 196 -13.23 8.95 -6.58
CA ALA A 196 -14.30 9.91 -6.85
C ALA A 196 -15.61 9.10 -6.98
N SER A 197 -16.14 8.67 -5.84
CA SER A 197 -17.45 8.05 -5.75
C SER A 197 -18.46 9.18 -5.58
N SER A 198 -19.45 9.23 -6.48
CA SER A 198 -20.77 9.78 -6.19
C SER A 198 -21.07 9.62 -4.72
N SER A 199 -21.69 10.62 -4.09
CA SER A 199 -22.09 10.62 -2.69
C SER A 199 -23.01 9.43 -2.39
N ASP A 200 -22.44 8.25 -2.28
CA ASP A 200 -23.15 7.02 -1.98
C ASP A 200 -23.27 6.90 -0.46
N ALA A 201 -24.50 6.79 -0.01
CA ALA A 201 -24.80 6.47 1.38
C ALA A 201 -23.96 5.25 1.80
N TYR A 202 -23.19 5.38 2.87
CA TYR A 202 -22.42 4.29 3.43
C TYR A 202 -23.07 3.83 4.73
N THR A 203 -23.50 2.59 4.73
CA THR A 203 -24.33 2.03 5.79
C THR A 203 -23.53 1.14 6.76
N LYS A 204 -24.15 0.77 7.86
CA LYS A 204 -23.67 -0.28 8.76
C LYS A 204 -23.42 -1.60 8.03
N ASP A 205 -24.31 -1.96 7.09
CA ASP A 205 -24.19 -3.22 6.36
C ASP A 205 -22.97 -3.21 5.43
N ASP A 206 -22.67 -2.08 4.81
CA ASP A 206 -21.46 -1.92 4.01
C ASP A 206 -20.22 -2.10 4.87
N PHE A 207 -20.18 -1.49 6.06
CA PHE A 207 -19.10 -1.67 7.01
C PHE A 207 -18.91 -3.15 7.40
N LEU A 208 -20.00 -3.84 7.76
CA LEU A 208 -19.94 -5.24 8.19
C LEU A 208 -19.47 -6.18 7.07
N ASN A 209 -19.82 -5.86 5.82
CA ASN A 209 -19.38 -6.62 4.66
C ASN A 209 -17.89 -6.41 4.34
N GLU A 210 -17.37 -5.19 4.51
CA GLU A 210 -16.00 -4.84 4.18
C GLU A 210 -15.01 -5.16 5.31
N VAL A 211 -15.38 -4.95 6.57
CA VAL A 211 -14.45 -5.06 7.72
C VAL A 211 -14.51 -6.44 8.40
N TYR A 212 -15.42 -7.33 7.99
CA TYR A 212 -15.56 -8.68 8.56
C TYR A 212 -15.69 -8.70 10.08
N MET A 213 -16.51 -7.81 10.62
CA MET A 213 -16.81 -7.69 12.04
C MET A 213 -18.21 -8.17 12.33
N THR A 214 -18.48 -8.69 13.54
CA THR A 214 -19.83 -9.03 13.96
C THR A 214 -20.62 -7.75 14.27
N GLU A 215 -21.95 -7.82 14.08
CA GLU A 215 -22.84 -6.70 14.36
C GLU A 215 -22.75 -6.21 15.82
N GLU A 216 -22.73 -7.13 16.77
CA GLU A 216 -22.61 -6.82 18.20
C GLU A 216 -21.34 -6.01 18.51
N ARG A 217 -20.26 -6.37 17.82
CA ARG A 217 -18.96 -5.71 18.00
C ARG A 217 -18.93 -4.32 17.36
N TYR A 218 -19.54 -4.17 16.20
CA TYR A 218 -19.75 -2.88 15.57
C TYR A 218 -20.54 -1.94 16.49
N GLU A 219 -21.66 -2.40 17.05
CA GLU A 219 -22.49 -1.59 17.96
C GLU A 219 -21.71 -1.18 19.21
N THR A 220 -20.90 -2.09 19.75
CA THR A 220 -20.04 -1.79 20.88
C THR A 220 -19.04 -0.69 20.54
N LEU A 221 -18.37 -0.77 19.38
CA LEU A 221 -17.42 0.24 18.90
C LEU A 221 -18.09 1.61 18.72
N VAL A 222 -19.24 1.63 18.05
CA VAL A 222 -20.01 2.86 17.83
C VAL A 222 -20.44 3.49 19.15
N ASN A 223 -20.92 2.69 20.10
CA ASN A 223 -21.34 3.17 21.40
C ASN A 223 -20.16 3.74 22.21
N VAL A 224 -19.02 3.04 22.20
CA VAL A 224 -17.80 3.54 22.86
C VAL A 224 -17.37 4.85 22.22
N LEU A 225 -17.30 4.93 20.90
CA LEU A 225 -16.88 6.14 20.18
C LEU A 225 -17.83 7.33 20.47
N ARG A 226 -19.15 7.09 20.48
CA ARG A 226 -20.14 8.12 20.82
C ARG A 226 -19.99 8.65 22.23
N ASN A 227 -19.69 7.78 23.20
CA ASN A 227 -19.58 8.14 24.61
C ASN A 227 -18.22 8.71 24.97
N LYS A 228 -17.13 8.08 24.54
CA LYS A 228 -15.75 8.42 24.90
C LYS A 228 -15.08 9.38 23.91
N LYS A 229 -15.66 9.60 22.73
CA LYS A 229 -15.18 10.47 21.65
C LYS A 229 -13.85 10.05 21.01
N ASN A 230 -13.24 8.97 21.45
CA ASN A 230 -12.03 8.40 20.87
C ASN A 230 -11.97 6.90 21.05
N ILE A 231 -11.26 6.23 20.14
CA ILE A 231 -10.91 4.81 20.19
C ILE A 231 -9.46 4.68 19.72
N ILE A 232 -8.70 3.81 20.40
CA ILE A 232 -7.35 3.45 19.98
C ILE A 232 -7.41 2.05 19.34
N LEU A 233 -7.14 1.97 18.05
CA LEU A 233 -6.98 0.70 17.35
C LEU A 233 -5.53 0.24 17.45
N GLN A 234 -5.30 -0.91 18.08
CA GLN A 234 -3.98 -1.47 18.30
C GLN A 234 -3.83 -2.81 17.55
N GLY A 235 -2.69 -3.05 16.96
CA GLY A 235 -2.37 -4.28 16.24
C GLY A 235 -1.09 -4.13 15.44
N ALA A 236 -0.61 -5.22 14.84
CA ALA A 236 0.57 -5.22 13.99
C ALA A 236 0.40 -4.29 12.77
N PRO A 237 1.47 -3.79 12.15
CA PRO A 237 1.41 -3.14 10.85
C PRO A 237 0.69 -4.01 9.81
N GLY A 238 -0.01 -3.41 8.85
CA GLY A 238 -0.68 -4.13 7.78
C GLY A 238 -1.97 -4.89 8.13
N VAL A 239 -2.47 -4.84 9.38
CA VAL A 239 -3.72 -5.53 9.78
C VAL A 239 -4.99 -4.74 9.47
N GLY A 240 -4.91 -3.67 8.68
CA GLY A 240 -6.08 -2.91 8.24
C GLY A 240 -6.68 -1.97 9.29
N LYS A 241 -5.91 -1.49 10.27
CA LYS A 241 -6.41 -0.55 11.31
C LYS A 241 -7.00 0.72 10.71
N THR A 242 -6.24 1.39 9.84
CA THR A 242 -6.66 2.64 9.17
C THR A 242 -7.86 2.38 8.25
N PHE A 243 -7.86 1.25 7.54
CA PHE A 243 -8.99 0.80 6.74
C PHE A 243 -10.27 0.68 7.57
N ALA A 244 -10.22 -0.03 8.70
CA ALA A 244 -11.36 -0.21 9.58
C ALA A 244 -11.81 1.11 10.24
N ALA A 245 -10.86 1.97 10.64
CA ALA A 245 -11.16 3.26 11.25
C ALA A 245 -11.93 4.19 10.30
N ARG A 246 -11.47 4.31 9.05
CA ARG A 246 -12.13 5.14 8.03
C ARG A 246 -13.54 4.64 7.75
N ARG A 247 -13.73 3.35 7.55
CA ARG A 247 -15.03 2.75 7.28
C ARG A 247 -16.00 2.87 8.46
N LEU A 248 -15.48 2.80 9.68
CA LEU A 248 -16.29 3.06 10.87
C LEU A 248 -16.78 4.51 10.88
N ALA A 249 -15.92 5.47 10.53
CA ALA A 249 -16.30 6.86 10.41
C ALA A 249 -17.40 7.04 9.36
N TRP A 250 -17.23 6.52 8.15
CA TRP A 250 -18.24 6.58 7.09
C TRP A 250 -19.59 5.99 7.50
N SER A 251 -19.56 4.81 8.15
CA SER A 251 -20.82 4.18 8.62
C SER A 251 -21.54 4.98 9.72
N MET A 252 -20.81 5.82 10.45
CA MET A 252 -21.37 6.71 11.47
C MET A 252 -21.85 8.04 10.91
N MET A 253 -21.24 8.53 9.84
CA MET A 253 -21.64 9.74 9.10
C MET A 253 -22.81 9.46 8.14
N GLY A 254 -22.91 8.22 7.65
CA GLY A 254 -23.92 7.81 6.69
C GLY A 254 -23.52 8.06 5.24
N GLU A 255 -22.30 8.54 5.00
CA GLU A 255 -21.75 8.86 3.68
C GLU A 255 -20.24 8.61 3.67
N LYS A 256 -19.71 8.37 2.47
CA LYS A 256 -18.25 8.34 2.26
C LYS A 256 -17.77 9.77 2.15
N ASP A 257 -17.07 10.26 3.16
CA ASP A 257 -16.36 11.54 3.16
C ASP A 257 -14.87 11.28 3.18
N ASP A 258 -14.13 11.99 2.33
CA ASP A 258 -12.68 11.85 2.14
C ASP A 258 -11.89 12.84 2.99
#